data_ce1cc14d4736e6632d7a3bc0c8c13fd4
#
_entry.id   ce1cc14d4736e6632d7a3bc0c8c13fd4
#
_cell.length_a   1.000
_cell.length_b   1.000
_cell.length_c   1.000
_cell.angle_alpha   90.00
_cell.angle_beta   90.00
_cell.angle_gamma   90.00
#
_symmetry.space_group_name_H-M   'P 1'
#
loop_
_entity.id
_entity.type
_entity.pdbx_description
1 polymer ?
#
loop_
_entity_poly.entity_id
_entity_poly.type
_entity_poly.pdbx_seq_one_letter_code
_entity_poly.pdbx_strand_id
1 'polypeptide(L)'
;MHFHLFYVYLRLFWRNGCNNTITRKRNTMKIKFISLASGSSGNCYFIGTDAYGILVDAGIGIRTIKKHLKDLGIGLDTIRAVLITHDHADHIKAVGHLGEKFGIPVYSTPEVHIGINKSYCVTEKLSTSVRYLNKGTQIQIEDLSITAFEVPHDGTDNVGYCIEADGKIFSFLTDLGHITSTAAEYICRANYLILEANYDEEMLKMGPYPQYLKERIAGPNGHMSNRETAEFLAENITERLKYIWLCHLSKDNNHPELAYKTVELLLRSKGVLVGKDVQLIALKRNTPSELYEFE
;
A
#
# COMPACT_ATOMS: atom_id res chain seq x y z
N MET A 1 -20.12 45.69 54.05
CA MET A 1 -21.12 45.90 52.99
C MET A 1 -20.41 46.21 51.65
N HIS A 2 -19.46 45.35 51.17
CA HIS A 2 -18.69 45.55 49.93
C HIS A 2 -18.36 44.29 49.16
N PHE A 3 -19.11 43.20 49.37
CA PHE A 3 -18.82 41.92 48.68
C PHE A 3 -19.92 41.46 47.68
N HIS A 4 -20.97 42.25 47.45
CA HIS A 4 -22.10 41.83 46.61
C HIS A 4 -22.14 42.48 45.22
N LEU A 5 -21.30 43.49 44.93
CA LEU A 5 -21.28 44.16 43.61
C LEU A 5 -20.28 43.53 42.62
N PHE A 6 -19.34 42.69 43.08
CA PHE A 6 -18.32 42.09 42.18
C PHE A 6 -18.81 40.83 41.46
N TYR A 7 -19.88 40.20 41.98
CA TYR A 7 -20.42 38.94 41.37
C TYR A 7 -21.42 39.19 40.23
N VAL A 8 -22.00 40.40 40.15
CA VAL A 8 -22.98 40.71 39.09
C VAL A 8 -22.28 41.17 37.79
N TYR A 9 -21.09 41.79 37.89
CA TYR A 9 -20.34 42.21 36.70
C TYR A 9 -19.70 41.07 35.91
N LEU A 10 -19.36 39.99 36.55
CA LEU A 10 -18.78 38.79 35.90
C LEU A 10 -19.80 37.92 35.14
N ARG A 11 -21.09 38.04 35.44
CA ARG A 11 -22.16 37.31 34.71
C ARG A 11 -22.65 38.00 33.44
N LEU A 12 -22.37 39.29 33.28
CA LEU A 12 -22.77 40.03 32.06
C LEU A 12 -21.70 40.01 30.96
N PHE A 13 -20.45 39.73 31.30
CA PHE A 13 -19.37 39.62 30.31
C PHE A 13 -19.30 38.23 29.63
N TRP A 14 -19.96 37.20 30.17
CA TRP A 14 -19.99 35.85 29.62
C TRP A 14 -21.19 35.56 28.71
N ARG A 15 -22.06 36.51 28.47
CA ARG A 15 -23.24 36.29 27.62
C ARG A 15 -23.12 36.85 26.19
N ASN A 16 -22.02 37.51 25.86
CA ASN A 16 -21.77 38.03 24.51
C ASN A 16 -20.46 37.47 23.90
N GLY A 17 -19.96 36.36 24.37
CA GLY A 17 -18.94 35.57 23.68
C GLY A 17 -19.60 34.89 22.48
N CYS A 18 -19.39 35.44 21.29
CA CYS A 18 -19.78 34.88 20.01
C CYS A 18 -19.44 33.41 19.95
N ASN A 19 -20.46 32.55 20.04
CA ASN A 19 -20.40 31.20 19.48
C ASN A 19 -20.39 31.29 17.94
N ASN A 20 -19.34 31.89 17.39
CA ASN A 20 -18.92 31.54 16.04
C ASN A 20 -18.12 30.22 16.09
N THR A 21 -18.80 29.14 16.37
CA THR A 21 -18.37 27.83 15.93
C THR A 21 -18.48 27.88 14.41
N ILE A 22 -17.41 28.36 13.77
CA ILE A 22 -17.16 28.11 12.36
C ILE A 22 -17.00 26.61 12.29
N THR A 23 -18.09 25.88 12.06
CA THR A 23 -18.04 24.53 11.52
C THR A 23 -17.39 24.69 10.16
N ARG A 24 -16.02 24.68 10.13
CA ARG A 24 -15.30 24.36 8.91
C ARG A 24 -15.91 23.04 8.47
N LYS A 25 -16.76 23.05 7.45
CA LYS A 25 -17.00 21.86 6.65
C LYS A 25 -15.62 21.33 6.34
N ARG A 26 -15.18 20.23 6.98
CA ARG A 26 -14.05 19.46 6.50
C ARG A 26 -14.45 19.10 5.08
N ASN A 27 -13.85 19.78 4.10
CA ASN A 27 -13.85 19.23 2.75
C ASN A 27 -13.20 17.86 2.89
N THR A 28 -13.98 16.80 2.79
CA THR A 28 -13.46 15.43 2.80
C THR A 28 -12.47 15.32 1.66
N MET A 29 -11.26 14.89 1.97
CA MET A 29 -10.21 14.72 0.96
C MET A 29 -10.52 13.47 0.14
N LYS A 30 -10.68 13.65 -1.17
CA LYS A 30 -10.88 12.55 -2.09
C LYS A 30 -9.54 11.83 -2.32
N ILE A 31 -9.43 10.60 -1.82
CA ILE A 31 -8.24 9.76 -2.02
C ILE A 31 -8.44 8.90 -3.26
N LYS A 32 -7.42 8.86 -4.10
CA LYS A 32 -7.36 8.06 -5.32
C LYS A 32 -6.37 6.92 -5.16
N PHE A 33 -6.74 5.73 -5.61
CA PHE A 33 -5.87 4.57 -5.66
C PHE A 33 -5.98 3.88 -7.02
N ILE A 34 -4.85 3.44 -7.56
CA ILE A 34 -4.79 2.58 -8.73
C ILE A 34 -3.53 1.70 -8.68
N SER A 35 -3.68 0.44 -9.06
CA SER A 35 -2.55 -0.43 -9.42
C SER A 35 -2.20 -0.21 -10.88
N LEU A 36 -1.00 0.24 -11.18
CA LEU A 36 -0.49 0.37 -12.56
C LEU A 36 -0.01 -0.98 -13.10
N ALA A 37 0.50 -1.84 -12.21
CA ALA A 37 0.88 -3.22 -12.45
C ALA A 37 1.05 -3.94 -11.10
N SER A 38 0.81 -5.26 -11.05
CA SER A 38 0.91 -6.04 -9.81
C SER A 38 1.27 -7.49 -10.10
N GLY A 39 2.52 -7.88 -9.89
CA GLY A 39 2.99 -9.26 -10.05
C GLY A 39 4.49 -9.36 -10.33
N SER A 40 5.01 -10.56 -10.45
CA SER A 40 6.45 -10.89 -10.65
C SER A 40 7.11 -10.27 -11.91
N SER A 41 6.36 -9.54 -12.74
CA SER A 41 6.89 -8.81 -13.91
C SER A 41 7.10 -7.33 -13.60
N GLY A 42 6.52 -6.82 -12.53
CA GLY A 42 6.63 -5.45 -12.06
C GLY A 42 5.44 -5.02 -11.23
N ASN A 43 5.76 -4.29 -10.17
CA ASN A 43 4.80 -3.74 -9.21
C ASN A 43 4.91 -2.22 -9.22
N CYS A 44 3.78 -1.54 -9.28
CA CYS A 44 3.72 -0.08 -9.16
C CYS A 44 2.28 0.33 -8.84
N TYR A 45 2.11 1.04 -7.75
CA TYR A 45 0.81 1.52 -7.29
C TYR A 45 0.86 3.03 -7.11
N PHE A 46 -0.23 3.71 -7.42
CA PHE A 46 -0.40 5.13 -7.13
C PHE A 46 -1.45 5.29 -6.03
N ILE A 47 -1.16 6.17 -5.06
CA ILE A 47 -2.10 6.67 -4.08
C ILE A 47 -1.91 8.18 -3.94
N GLY A 48 -3.00 8.95 -3.90
CA GLY A 48 -2.94 10.39 -3.80
C GLY A 48 -4.30 11.07 -3.85
N THR A 49 -4.28 12.31 -4.26
CA THR A 49 -5.46 13.19 -4.43
C THR A 49 -5.52 13.72 -5.86
N ASP A 50 -6.38 14.70 -6.11
CA ASP A 50 -6.36 15.44 -7.39
C ASP A 50 -5.12 16.35 -7.54
N ALA A 51 -4.47 16.73 -6.44
CA ALA A 51 -3.39 17.71 -6.42
C ALA A 51 -1.98 17.06 -6.39
N TYR A 52 -1.85 15.91 -5.76
CA TYR A 52 -0.56 15.23 -5.59
C TYR A 52 -0.77 13.74 -5.32
N GLY A 53 0.30 12.97 -5.44
CA GLY A 53 0.31 11.56 -5.07
C GLY A 53 1.70 11.01 -4.85
N ILE A 54 1.76 9.75 -4.48
CA ILE A 54 2.98 8.98 -4.31
C ILE A 54 2.87 7.66 -5.07
N LEU A 55 4.02 7.09 -5.40
CA LEU A 55 4.10 5.74 -5.92
C LEU A 55 4.57 4.78 -4.82
N VAL A 56 3.96 3.60 -4.75
CA VAL A 56 4.48 2.46 -4.00
C VAL A 56 5.02 1.49 -5.01
N ASP A 57 6.32 1.25 -4.94
CA ASP A 57 7.15 0.55 -5.92
C ASP A 57 7.20 1.18 -7.32
N ALA A 58 8.23 0.83 -8.07
CA ALA A 58 8.52 1.33 -9.41
C ALA A 58 9.09 0.22 -10.31
N GLY A 59 8.50 -0.97 -10.24
CA GLY A 59 8.99 -2.18 -10.86
C GLY A 59 8.74 -2.31 -12.37
N ILE A 60 7.96 -1.40 -12.95
CA ILE A 60 7.70 -1.35 -14.39
C ILE A 60 8.51 -0.24 -15.06
N GLY A 61 8.62 -0.30 -16.40
CA GLY A 61 9.42 0.69 -17.14
C GLY A 61 8.88 2.12 -16.99
N ILE A 62 9.76 3.11 -16.86
CA ILE A 62 9.42 4.53 -16.71
C ILE A 62 8.45 5.05 -17.79
N ARG A 63 8.58 4.58 -19.04
CA ARG A 63 7.68 4.95 -20.13
C ARG A 63 6.25 4.47 -19.87
N THR A 64 6.11 3.27 -19.31
CA THR A 64 4.83 2.66 -18.94
C THR A 64 4.18 3.43 -17.79
N ILE A 65 4.96 3.74 -16.73
CA ILE A 65 4.47 4.56 -15.61
C ILE A 65 3.93 5.89 -16.12
N LYS A 66 4.74 6.63 -16.90
CA LYS A 66 4.34 7.92 -17.47
C LYS A 66 3.08 7.84 -18.34
N LYS A 67 2.98 6.78 -19.16
CA LYS A 67 1.80 6.57 -20.00
C LYS A 67 0.55 6.37 -19.15
N HIS A 68 0.59 5.44 -18.18
CA HIS A 68 -0.57 5.13 -17.34
C HIS A 68 -1.01 6.33 -16.50
N LEU A 69 -0.08 7.06 -15.89
CA LEU A 69 -0.40 8.28 -15.14
C LEU A 69 -1.06 9.33 -16.06
N LYS A 70 -0.49 9.55 -17.25
CA LYS A 70 -1.03 10.48 -18.24
C LYS A 70 -2.44 10.10 -18.71
N ASP A 71 -2.69 8.82 -18.96
CA ASP A 71 -4.00 8.31 -19.37
C ASP A 71 -5.08 8.58 -18.31
N LEU A 72 -4.68 8.78 -17.05
CA LEU A 72 -5.53 9.14 -15.91
C LEU A 72 -5.55 10.65 -15.62
N GLY A 73 -4.87 11.46 -16.43
CA GLY A 73 -4.74 12.90 -16.19
C GLY A 73 -3.80 13.27 -15.04
N ILE A 74 -2.98 12.32 -14.54
CA ILE A 74 -2.02 12.53 -13.46
C ILE A 74 -0.67 12.93 -14.07
N GLY A 75 -0.20 14.12 -13.73
CA GLY A 75 1.13 14.60 -14.12
C GLY A 75 2.25 13.95 -13.29
N LEU A 76 3.37 13.61 -13.91
CA LEU A 76 4.53 13.10 -13.15
C LEU A 76 5.06 14.14 -12.14
N ASP A 77 4.88 15.40 -12.42
CA ASP A 77 5.22 16.55 -11.57
C ASP A 77 4.37 16.65 -10.29
N THR A 78 3.22 15.96 -10.25
CA THR A 78 2.41 15.85 -9.04
C THR A 78 2.87 14.73 -8.10
N ILE A 79 3.78 13.86 -8.54
CA ILE A 79 4.32 12.78 -7.71
C ILE A 79 5.32 13.34 -6.71
N ARG A 80 5.02 13.23 -5.41
CA ARG A 80 5.81 13.77 -4.30
C ARG A 80 6.85 12.81 -3.77
N ALA A 81 6.64 11.51 -3.96
CA ALA A 81 7.56 10.48 -3.49
C ALA A 81 7.37 9.16 -4.23
N VAL A 82 8.41 8.33 -4.18
CA VAL A 82 8.37 6.89 -4.45
C VAL A 82 8.73 6.17 -3.17
N LEU A 83 7.87 5.28 -2.68
CA LEU A 83 8.13 4.38 -1.57
C LEU A 83 8.56 3.03 -2.14
N ILE A 84 9.67 2.48 -1.70
CA ILE A 84 10.14 1.17 -2.17
C ILE A 84 10.03 0.16 -1.03
N THR A 85 9.36 -0.96 -1.29
CA THR A 85 9.15 -2.04 -0.32
C THR A 85 10.42 -2.85 -0.10
N HIS A 86 11.11 -3.24 -1.17
CA HIS A 86 12.37 -3.99 -1.15
C HIS A 86 13.12 -3.88 -2.49
N ASP A 87 14.29 -4.48 -2.59
CA ASP A 87 15.24 -4.27 -3.71
C ASP A 87 15.16 -5.29 -4.86
N HIS A 88 14.11 -6.10 -4.95
CA HIS A 88 13.91 -6.99 -6.10
C HIS A 88 13.61 -6.21 -7.39
N ALA A 89 14.05 -6.76 -8.52
CA ALA A 89 14.01 -6.09 -9.82
C ALA A 89 12.61 -5.63 -10.26
N ASP A 90 11.59 -6.40 -9.92
CA ASP A 90 10.18 -6.12 -10.21
C ASP A 90 9.54 -5.08 -9.28
N HIS A 91 10.33 -4.47 -8.37
CA HIS A 91 9.93 -3.34 -7.53
C HIS A 91 10.74 -2.07 -7.81
N ILE A 92 11.92 -2.15 -8.41
CA ILE A 92 12.87 -1.02 -8.48
C ILE A 92 13.28 -0.58 -9.89
N LYS A 93 12.78 -1.21 -10.95
CA LYS A 93 13.24 -1.02 -12.34
C LYS A 93 13.31 0.42 -12.83
N ALA A 94 12.35 1.27 -12.45
CA ALA A 94 12.30 2.67 -12.85
C ALA A 94 12.79 3.65 -11.76
N VAL A 95 13.19 3.14 -10.59
CA VAL A 95 13.46 3.99 -9.42
C VAL A 95 14.56 5.02 -9.67
N GLY A 96 15.66 4.62 -10.31
CA GLY A 96 16.77 5.53 -10.62
C GLY A 96 16.35 6.67 -11.54
N HIS A 97 15.54 6.38 -12.56
CA HIS A 97 14.99 7.43 -13.43
C HIS A 97 14.06 8.37 -12.68
N LEU A 98 13.15 7.84 -11.86
CA LEU A 98 12.23 8.66 -11.06
C LEU A 98 13.00 9.54 -10.08
N GLY A 99 13.97 8.96 -9.38
CA GLY A 99 14.78 9.68 -8.40
C GLY A 99 15.72 10.69 -9.03
N GLU A 100 16.65 10.25 -9.86
CA GLU A 100 17.78 11.09 -10.27
C GLU A 100 17.49 11.94 -11.52
N LYS A 101 16.61 11.49 -12.44
CA LYS A 101 16.27 12.30 -13.63
C LYS A 101 15.06 13.19 -13.44
N PHE A 102 14.09 12.78 -12.61
CA PHE A 102 12.90 13.59 -12.36
C PHE A 102 12.91 14.24 -10.97
N GLY A 103 13.94 13.98 -10.15
CA GLY A 103 14.13 14.61 -8.85
C GLY A 103 13.09 14.21 -7.79
N ILE A 104 12.41 13.06 -8.00
CA ILE A 104 11.38 12.60 -7.06
C ILE A 104 12.07 11.91 -5.89
N PRO A 105 11.82 12.32 -4.63
CA PRO A 105 12.36 11.66 -3.44
C PRO A 105 11.99 10.18 -3.38
N VAL A 106 12.98 9.32 -3.12
CA VAL A 106 12.83 7.87 -2.99
C VAL A 106 13.00 7.48 -1.53
N TYR A 107 11.96 6.96 -0.92
CA TYR A 107 11.93 6.59 0.48
C TYR A 107 12.00 5.08 0.64
N SER A 108 12.91 4.61 1.47
CA SER A 108 12.98 3.24 1.98
C SER A 108 13.96 3.15 3.14
N THR A 109 14.21 1.92 3.67
CA THR A 109 15.24 1.72 4.68
C THR A 109 16.66 1.88 4.09
N PRO A 110 17.68 2.18 4.91
CA PRO A 110 19.06 2.26 4.44
C PRO A 110 19.52 1.00 3.70
N GLU A 111 19.12 -0.17 4.19
CA GLU A 111 19.48 -1.48 3.65
C GLU A 111 18.89 -1.67 2.24
N VAL A 112 17.61 -1.32 2.04
CA VAL A 112 16.96 -1.34 0.71
C VAL A 112 17.66 -0.42 -0.26
N HIS A 113 18.05 0.80 0.15
CA HIS A 113 18.81 1.72 -0.70
C HIS A 113 20.17 1.14 -1.12
N ILE A 114 20.85 0.42 -0.20
CA ILE A 114 22.10 -0.29 -0.55
C ILE A 114 21.81 -1.37 -1.61
N GLY A 115 20.74 -2.15 -1.44
CA GLY A 115 20.31 -3.17 -2.39
C GLY A 115 19.98 -2.58 -3.76
N ILE A 116 19.17 -1.51 -3.81
CA ILE A 116 18.83 -0.76 -5.03
C ILE A 116 20.11 -0.35 -5.79
N ASN A 117 21.08 0.23 -5.07
CA ASN A 117 22.29 0.71 -5.70
C ASN A 117 23.25 -0.40 -6.13
N LYS A 118 23.14 -1.61 -5.60
CA LYS A 118 23.85 -2.80 -6.07
C LYS A 118 23.15 -3.49 -7.24
N SER A 119 21.85 -3.29 -7.40
CA SER A 119 21.05 -4.00 -8.40
C SER A 119 21.46 -3.60 -9.84
N TYR A 120 21.65 -4.59 -10.70
CA TYR A 120 21.98 -4.38 -12.11
C TYR A 120 20.85 -3.77 -12.94
N CYS A 121 19.61 -3.91 -12.51
CA CYS A 121 18.44 -3.37 -13.22
C CYS A 121 18.26 -1.85 -13.03
N VAL A 122 18.95 -1.25 -12.06
CA VAL A 122 18.93 0.20 -11.81
C VAL A 122 20.16 0.84 -12.43
N THR A 123 19.96 1.48 -13.58
CA THR A 123 21.05 2.11 -14.34
C THR A 123 21.51 3.42 -13.74
N GLU A 124 20.59 4.25 -13.29
CA GLU A 124 20.87 5.49 -12.57
C GLU A 124 20.87 5.19 -11.07
N LYS A 125 22.06 5.16 -10.46
CA LYS A 125 22.20 4.90 -9.02
C LYS A 125 21.69 6.07 -8.20
N LEU A 126 20.94 5.76 -7.15
CA LEU A 126 20.36 6.77 -6.27
C LEU A 126 21.46 7.48 -5.46
N SER A 127 21.38 8.80 -5.40
CA SER A 127 22.30 9.65 -4.64
C SER A 127 21.61 10.87 -4.03
N THR A 128 21.02 11.73 -4.86
CA THR A 128 20.41 12.99 -4.41
C THR A 128 18.96 12.81 -3.96
N SER A 129 18.28 11.82 -4.50
CA SER A 129 16.88 11.50 -4.23
C SER A 129 16.67 10.63 -2.99
N VAL A 130 17.71 10.05 -2.42
CA VAL A 130 17.62 9.12 -1.27
C VAL A 130 16.98 9.80 -0.05
N ARG A 131 15.98 9.13 0.54
CA ARG A 131 15.36 9.49 1.82
C ARG A 131 15.20 8.23 2.68
N TYR A 132 15.72 8.26 3.89
CA TYR A 132 15.68 7.11 4.79
C TYR A 132 14.41 7.07 5.61
N LEU A 133 13.86 5.87 5.78
CA LEU A 133 12.78 5.53 6.69
C LEU A 133 13.28 4.61 7.79
N ASN A 134 12.75 4.78 8.99
CA ASN A 134 12.90 3.81 10.08
C ASN A 134 11.56 3.06 10.26
N LYS A 135 11.62 1.74 10.34
CA LYS A 135 10.44 0.90 10.62
C LYS A 135 9.75 1.35 11.91
N GLY A 136 8.43 1.44 11.90
CA GLY A 136 7.61 1.91 13.02
C GLY A 136 7.60 3.43 13.22
N THR A 137 8.39 4.19 12.47
CA THR A 137 8.39 5.66 12.56
C THR A 137 7.53 6.25 11.46
N GLN A 138 6.57 7.08 11.85
CA GLN A 138 5.70 7.79 10.93
C GLN A 138 6.40 9.01 10.33
N ILE A 139 6.25 9.18 9.03
CA ILE A 139 6.63 10.41 8.32
C ILE A 139 5.40 11.05 7.68
N GLN A 140 5.51 12.33 7.33
CA GLN A 140 4.47 13.07 6.63
C GLN A 140 4.94 13.47 5.24
N ILE A 141 4.14 13.15 4.22
CA ILE A 141 4.32 13.65 2.85
C ILE A 141 2.99 14.27 2.42
N GLU A 142 2.95 15.60 2.31
CA GLU A 142 1.70 16.37 2.16
C GLU A 142 0.70 15.96 3.27
N ASP A 143 -0.52 15.55 2.92
CA ASP A 143 -1.54 15.11 3.87
C ASP A 143 -1.51 13.58 4.11
N LEU A 144 -0.49 12.87 3.60
CA LEU A 144 -0.32 11.43 3.79
C LEU A 144 0.63 11.16 4.95
N SER A 145 0.15 10.44 5.96
CA SER A 145 0.97 9.91 7.04
C SER A 145 1.42 8.50 6.70
N ILE A 146 2.71 8.24 6.65
CA ILE A 146 3.28 7.00 6.14
C ILE A 146 4.12 6.33 7.22
N THR A 147 3.86 5.06 7.49
CA THR A 147 4.65 4.22 8.39
C THR A 147 5.12 2.98 7.63
N ALA A 148 6.44 2.77 7.57
CA ALA A 148 7.01 1.51 7.11
C ALA A 148 7.03 0.51 8.27
N PHE A 149 6.70 -0.75 8.02
CA PHE A 149 6.75 -1.82 9.01
C PHE A 149 7.38 -3.08 8.41
N GLU A 150 7.93 -3.92 9.28
CA GLU A 150 8.65 -5.11 8.86
C GLU A 150 7.70 -6.18 8.28
N VAL A 151 8.12 -6.79 7.17
CA VAL A 151 7.49 -7.98 6.58
C VAL A 151 8.57 -9.02 6.25
N PRO A 152 8.31 -10.33 6.44
CA PRO A 152 9.27 -11.38 6.11
C PRO A 152 9.27 -11.65 4.61
N HIS A 153 10.42 -11.37 3.96
CA HIS A 153 10.67 -11.71 2.56
C HIS A 153 12.18 -11.83 2.33
N ASP A 154 12.62 -12.29 1.17
CA ASP A 154 14.02 -12.61 0.88
C ASP A 154 14.80 -11.47 0.16
N GLY A 155 14.35 -10.20 0.26
CA GLY A 155 15.11 -9.03 -0.14
C GLY A 155 16.22 -8.66 0.87
N THR A 156 17.03 -7.65 0.54
CA THR A 156 18.09 -7.15 1.44
C THR A 156 17.51 -6.63 2.77
N ASP A 157 16.36 -5.97 2.70
CA ASP A 157 15.44 -5.65 3.78
C ASP A 157 14.05 -5.47 3.17
N ASN A 158 12.99 -5.66 3.97
CA ASN A 158 11.64 -5.70 3.44
C ASN A 158 10.67 -4.95 4.34
N VAL A 159 9.84 -4.13 3.72
CA VAL A 159 8.82 -3.35 4.43
C VAL A 159 7.47 -3.39 3.73
N GLY A 160 6.42 -3.45 4.54
CA GLY A 160 5.08 -3.02 4.14
C GLY A 160 4.89 -1.54 4.47
N TYR A 161 3.86 -0.93 3.92
CA TYR A 161 3.51 0.47 4.18
C TYR A 161 2.09 0.61 4.68
N CYS A 162 1.93 1.34 5.79
CA CYS A 162 0.65 1.87 6.24
C CYS A 162 0.58 3.35 5.84
N ILE A 163 -0.41 3.72 5.05
CA ILE A 163 -0.62 5.09 4.56
C ILE A 163 -1.97 5.58 5.06
N GLU A 164 -1.95 6.60 5.89
CA GLU A 164 -3.15 7.18 6.51
C GLU A 164 -3.43 8.56 5.91
N ALA A 165 -4.65 8.77 5.46
CA ALA A 165 -5.11 10.03 4.88
C ALA A 165 -6.59 10.27 5.16
N ASP A 166 -6.95 11.40 5.74
CA ASP A 166 -8.34 11.80 6.03
C ASP A 166 -9.17 10.70 6.73
N GLY A 167 -8.56 10.01 7.71
CA GLY A 167 -9.19 8.93 8.46
C GLY A 167 -9.29 7.59 7.72
N LYS A 168 -8.74 7.49 6.53
CA LYS A 168 -8.66 6.27 5.71
C LYS A 168 -7.28 5.64 5.86
N ILE A 169 -7.22 4.33 6.06
CA ILE A 169 -5.99 3.56 6.27
C ILE A 169 -5.81 2.57 5.14
N PHE A 170 -4.73 2.73 4.39
CA PHE A 170 -4.28 1.81 3.34
C PHE A 170 -3.09 1.01 3.85
N SER A 171 -3.13 -0.31 3.74
CA SER A 171 -2.00 -1.18 4.09
C SER A 171 -1.54 -1.95 2.86
N PHE A 172 -0.23 -1.85 2.58
CA PHE A 172 0.44 -2.48 1.44
C PHE A 172 1.38 -3.57 1.95
N LEU A 173 1.10 -4.82 1.57
CA LEU A 173 1.90 -6.01 1.85
C LEU A 173 2.02 -6.80 0.55
N THR A 174 2.96 -6.40 -0.31
CA THR A 174 3.07 -6.87 -1.70
C THR A 174 3.78 -8.21 -1.81
N ASP A 175 4.84 -8.39 -1.01
CA ASP A 175 5.66 -9.60 -0.94
C ASP A 175 5.81 -10.00 0.52
N LEU A 176 5.34 -11.18 0.84
CA LEU A 176 5.12 -11.59 2.20
C LEU A 176 5.23 -13.11 2.33
N GLY A 177 6.27 -13.60 2.96
CA GLY A 177 6.46 -15.04 3.15
C GLY A 177 5.48 -15.69 4.14
N HIS A 178 5.06 -14.92 5.17
CA HIS A 178 4.03 -15.31 6.14
C HIS A 178 3.55 -14.08 6.92
N ILE A 179 2.39 -14.17 7.56
CA ILE A 179 1.85 -13.07 8.37
C ILE A 179 2.43 -13.12 9.78
N THR A 180 3.26 -12.13 10.11
CA THR A 180 3.77 -11.89 11.47
C THR A 180 2.74 -11.15 12.32
N SER A 181 2.96 -11.07 13.63
CA SER A 181 2.12 -10.24 14.54
C SER A 181 2.08 -8.78 14.10
N THR A 182 3.21 -8.24 13.65
CA THR A 182 3.30 -6.87 13.11
C THR A 182 2.47 -6.72 11.84
N ALA A 183 2.61 -7.62 10.87
CA ALA A 183 1.82 -7.60 9.65
C ALA A 183 0.31 -7.71 9.95
N ALA A 184 -0.07 -8.62 10.86
CA ALA A 184 -1.46 -8.80 11.30
C ALA A 184 -2.06 -7.52 11.88
N GLU A 185 -1.30 -6.79 12.72
CA GLU A 185 -1.75 -5.51 13.28
C GLU A 185 -2.12 -4.51 12.17
N TYR A 186 -1.24 -4.31 11.18
CA TYR A 186 -1.48 -3.37 10.09
C TYR A 186 -2.58 -3.83 9.13
N ILE A 187 -2.74 -5.15 8.92
CA ILE A 187 -3.87 -5.71 8.16
C ILE A 187 -5.20 -5.43 8.87
N CYS A 188 -5.28 -5.72 10.18
CA CYS A 188 -6.52 -5.54 10.94
C CYS A 188 -6.93 -4.06 11.13
N ARG A 189 -5.99 -3.13 11.03
CA ARG A 189 -6.26 -1.69 11.08
C ARG A 189 -6.77 -1.11 9.75
N ALA A 190 -6.53 -1.79 8.64
CA ALA A 190 -6.79 -1.28 7.30
C ALA A 190 -8.30 -1.07 7.01
N ASN A 191 -8.61 0.00 6.28
CA ASN A 191 -9.87 0.14 5.55
C ASN A 191 -9.71 -0.38 4.11
N TYR A 192 -8.50 -0.26 3.58
CA TYR A 192 -8.11 -0.56 2.20
C TYR A 192 -6.82 -1.39 2.24
N LEU A 193 -6.92 -2.63 1.82
CA LEU A 193 -5.84 -3.62 1.98
C LEU A 193 -5.33 -4.09 0.63
N ILE A 194 -4.04 -3.91 0.38
CA ILE A 194 -3.31 -4.49 -0.74
C ILE A 194 -2.46 -5.61 -0.16
N LEU A 195 -2.86 -6.86 -0.42
CA LEU A 195 -2.28 -8.05 0.22
C LEU A 195 -1.90 -9.09 -0.82
N GLU A 196 -0.74 -9.68 -0.64
CA GLU A 196 -0.25 -10.74 -1.51
C GLU A 196 -1.17 -11.98 -1.52
N ALA A 197 -1.36 -12.53 -2.72
CA ALA A 197 -1.88 -13.86 -2.99
C ALA A 197 -1.11 -14.40 -4.20
N ASN A 198 0.12 -14.86 -3.96
CA ASN A 198 1.08 -15.10 -5.02
C ASN A 198 0.77 -16.34 -5.84
N TYR A 199 0.54 -17.48 -5.19
CA TYR A 199 0.43 -18.75 -5.88
C TYR A 199 -0.74 -19.61 -5.38
N ASP A 200 -1.22 -20.47 -6.26
CA ASP A 200 -2.04 -21.61 -5.91
C ASP A 200 -1.14 -22.82 -5.61
N GLU A 201 -1.40 -23.51 -4.51
CA GLU A 201 -0.55 -24.59 -4.00
C GLU A 201 -0.42 -25.76 -5.01
N GLU A 202 -1.53 -26.16 -5.65
CA GLU A 202 -1.50 -27.24 -6.62
C GLU A 202 -0.84 -26.79 -7.94
N MET A 203 -1.08 -25.56 -8.39
CA MET A 203 -0.36 -25.04 -9.56
C MET A 203 1.14 -24.95 -9.33
N LEU A 204 1.60 -24.49 -8.15
CA LEU A 204 3.01 -24.45 -7.82
C LEU A 204 3.60 -25.86 -7.77
N LYS A 205 2.93 -26.81 -7.10
CA LYS A 205 3.37 -28.19 -6.98
C LYS A 205 3.49 -28.87 -8.34
N MET A 206 2.50 -28.71 -9.20
CA MET A 206 2.44 -29.35 -10.52
C MET A 206 3.15 -28.54 -11.62
N GLY A 207 3.46 -27.29 -11.37
CA GLY A 207 4.05 -26.38 -12.33
C GLY A 207 5.48 -26.74 -12.75
N PRO A 208 6.01 -26.07 -13.80
CA PRO A 208 7.28 -26.42 -14.42
C PRO A 208 8.52 -25.97 -13.65
N TYR A 209 8.35 -25.25 -12.54
CA TYR A 209 9.48 -24.73 -11.79
C TYR A 209 10.32 -25.85 -11.15
N PRO A 210 11.66 -25.72 -11.10
CA PRO A 210 12.52 -26.68 -10.42
C PRO A 210 12.23 -26.69 -8.92
N GLN A 211 12.49 -27.80 -8.27
CA GLN A 211 12.11 -28.04 -6.87
C GLN A 211 12.65 -26.97 -5.91
N TYR A 212 13.91 -26.55 -6.06
CA TYR A 212 14.51 -25.51 -5.21
C TYR A 212 13.76 -24.17 -5.29
N LEU A 213 13.19 -23.84 -6.47
CA LEU A 213 12.44 -22.60 -6.65
C LEU A 213 11.05 -22.72 -6.01
N LYS A 214 10.41 -23.90 -6.11
CA LYS A 214 9.14 -24.16 -5.41
C LYS A 214 9.30 -24.05 -3.89
N GLU A 215 10.39 -24.63 -3.35
CA GLU A 215 10.72 -24.56 -1.93
C GLU A 215 11.02 -23.10 -1.48
N ARG A 216 11.73 -22.33 -2.30
CA ARG A 216 11.94 -20.90 -2.05
C ARG A 216 10.62 -20.13 -2.03
N ILE A 217 9.75 -20.35 -3.02
CA ILE A 217 8.45 -19.64 -3.13
C ILE A 217 7.56 -19.98 -1.94
N ALA A 218 7.44 -21.25 -1.55
CA ALA A 218 6.60 -21.69 -0.43
C ALA A 218 7.30 -21.61 0.93
N GLY A 219 8.53 -21.10 0.97
CA GLY A 219 9.30 -20.96 2.22
C GLY A 219 8.86 -19.77 3.07
N PRO A 220 9.29 -19.69 4.34
CA PRO A 220 8.84 -18.68 5.28
C PRO A 220 9.22 -17.23 4.91
N ASN A 221 10.21 -17.06 4.04
CA ASN A 221 10.60 -15.78 3.46
C ASN A 221 10.30 -15.73 1.95
N GLY A 222 9.47 -16.62 1.44
CA GLY A 222 9.03 -16.64 0.06
C GLY A 222 7.79 -15.76 -0.14
N HIS A 223 6.67 -16.40 -0.49
CA HIS A 223 5.41 -15.74 -0.80
C HIS A 223 4.24 -16.48 -0.16
N MET A 224 3.12 -15.79 0.01
CA MET A 224 1.88 -16.39 0.50
C MET A 224 1.09 -17.08 -0.62
N SER A 225 0.56 -18.27 -0.33
CA SER A 225 -0.43 -18.91 -1.19
C SER A 225 -1.79 -18.20 -1.13
N ASN A 226 -2.63 -18.44 -2.15
CA ASN A 226 -4.02 -18.00 -2.14
C ASN A 226 -4.77 -18.47 -0.88
N ARG A 227 -4.47 -19.70 -0.43
CA ARG A 227 -5.10 -20.33 0.71
C ARG A 227 -4.70 -19.66 2.02
N GLU A 228 -3.40 -19.47 2.28
CA GLU A 228 -2.90 -18.82 3.49
C GLU A 228 -3.47 -17.41 3.63
N THR A 229 -3.48 -16.65 2.53
CA THR A 229 -4.11 -15.32 2.49
C THR A 229 -5.60 -15.38 2.81
N ALA A 230 -6.32 -16.34 2.22
CA ALA A 230 -7.75 -16.51 2.45
C ALA A 230 -8.08 -16.95 3.89
N GLU A 231 -7.31 -17.89 4.46
CA GLU A 231 -7.48 -18.38 5.84
C GLU A 231 -7.26 -17.24 6.83
N PHE A 232 -6.18 -16.48 6.68
CA PHE A 232 -5.93 -15.34 7.56
C PHE A 232 -7.06 -14.29 7.47
N LEU A 233 -7.47 -13.91 6.26
CA LEU A 233 -8.56 -12.94 6.08
C LEU A 233 -9.87 -13.43 6.68
N ALA A 234 -10.21 -14.70 6.48
CA ALA A 234 -11.45 -15.29 6.98
C ALA A 234 -11.54 -15.33 8.53
N GLU A 235 -10.40 -15.39 9.20
CA GLU A 235 -10.30 -15.42 10.65
C GLU A 235 -10.19 -14.02 11.27
N ASN A 236 -9.65 -13.04 10.54
CA ASN A 236 -9.25 -11.75 11.09
C ASN A 236 -9.93 -10.53 10.43
N ILE A 237 -10.88 -10.74 9.51
CA ILE A 237 -11.57 -9.64 8.85
C ILE A 237 -12.37 -8.80 9.85
N THR A 238 -12.27 -7.48 9.71
CA THR A 238 -12.97 -6.52 10.56
C THR A 238 -14.03 -5.74 9.76
N GLU A 239 -15.06 -5.21 10.41
CA GLU A 239 -16.10 -4.39 9.76
C GLU A 239 -15.56 -3.09 9.12
N ARG A 240 -14.36 -2.66 9.55
CA ARG A 240 -13.71 -1.48 8.97
C ARG A 240 -13.09 -1.73 7.61
N LEU A 241 -12.75 -2.99 7.27
CA LEU A 241 -12.15 -3.34 5.99
C LEU A 241 -13.21 -3.24 4.88
N LYS A 242 -12.96 -2.36 3.91
CA LYS A 242 -13.89 -2.05 2.82
C LYS A 242 -13.45 -2.65 1.49
N TYR A 243 -12.14 -2.65 1.23
CA TYR A 243 -11.57 -3.16 -0.01
C TYR A 243 -10.35 -4.06 0.27
N ILE A 244 -10.28 -5.15 -0.48
CA ILE A 244 -9.14 -6.06 -0.55
C ILE A 244 -8.72 -6.15 -2.00
N TRP A 245 -7.48 -5.77 -2.29
CA TRP A 245 -6.84 -6.04 -3.57
C TRP A 245 -5.81 -7.15 -3.37
N LEU A 246 -6.08 -8.31 -3.96
CA LEU A 246 -5.12 -9.41 -4.03
C LEU A 246 -4.04 -9.02 -5.04
N CYS A 247 -2.80 -8.96 -4.60
CA CYS A 247 -1.69 -8.44 -5.39
C CYS A 247 -0.60 -9.49 -5.61
N HIS A 248 0.39 -9.14 -6.40
CA HIS A 248 1.60 -9.92 -6.68
C HIS A 248 1.36 -11.36 -7.13
N LEU A 249 0.36 -11.57 -8.00
CA LEU A 249 0.01 -12.89 -8.50
C LEU A 249 1.10 -13.45 -9.43
N SER A 250 1.56 -14.67 -9.17
CA SER A 250 2.50 -15.40 -10.02
C SER A 250 1.96 -15.57 -11.44
N LYS A 251 2.87 -15.49 -12.42
CA LYS A 251 2.52 -15.69 -13.82
C LYS A 251 2.17 -17.13 -14.12
N ASP A 252 2.95 -18.05 -13.59
CA ASP A 252 2.93 -19.48 -13.99
C ASP A 252 2.22 -20.35 -12.95
N ASN A 253 2.06 -19.85 -11.72
CA ASN A 253 1.50 -20.63 -10.61
C ASN A 253 0.24 -20.01 -10.01
N ASN A 254 -0.42 -19.07 -10.72
CA ASN A 254 -1.68 -18.49 -10.27
C ASN A 254 -2.54 -17.97 -11.43
N HIS A 255 -3.82 -17.79 -11.15
CA HIS A 255 -4.76 -17.11 -12.03
C HIS A 255 -5.63 -16.14 -11.21
N PRO A 256 -5.92 -14.91 -11.70
CA PRO A 256 -6.71 -13.93 -10.95
C PRO A 256 -8.06 -14.46 -10.46
N GLU A 257 -8.77 -15.23 -11.30
CA GLU A 257 -10.05 -15.83 -10.90
C GLU A 257 -9.89 -16.89 -9.82
N LEU A 258 -8.81 -17.66 -9.85
CA LEU A 258 -8.52 -18.69 -8.83
C LEU A 258 -8.22 -18.04 -7.49
N ALA A 259 -7.33 -17.06 -7.45
CA ALA A 259 -7.05 -16.28 -6.24
C ALA A 259 -8.32 -15.63 -5.68
N TYR A 260 -9.11 -14.96 -6.54
CA TYR A 260 -10.39 -14.37 -6.14
C TYR A 260 -11.35 -15.41 -5.55
N LYS A 261 -11.56 -16.54 -6.22
CA LYS A 261 -12.51 -17.57 -5.77
C LYS A 261 -12.08 -18.25 -4.49
N THR A 262 -10.79 -18.49 -4.30
CA THR A 262 -10.25 -19.06 -3.07
C THR A 262 -10.57 -18.17 -1.88
N VAL A 263 -10.31 -16.86 -1.98
CA VAL A 263 -10.59 -15.90 -0.91
C VAL A 263 -12.09 -15.71 -0.72
N GLU A 264 -12.87 -15.53 -1.80
CA GLU A 264 -14.34 -15.36 -1.74
C GLU A 264 -15.01 -16.52 -1.00
N LEU A 265 -14.65 -17.77 -1.32
CA LEU A 265 -15.27 -18.95 -0.72
C LEU A 265 -14.96 -19.06 0.78
N LEU A 266 -13.72 -18.78 1.20
CA LEU A 266 -13.37 -18.80 2.62
C LEU A 266 -14.06 -17.67 3.39
N LEU A 267 -14.07 -16.45 2.88
CA LEU A 267 -14.82 -15.33 3.49
C LEU A 267 -16.30 -15.69 3.63
N ARG A 268 -16.90 -16.23 2.59
CA ARG A 268 -18.30 -16.66 2.60
C ARG A 268 -18.57 -17.75 3.63
N SER A 269 -17.65 -18.69 3.86
CA SER A 269 -17.78 -19.74 4.87
C SER A 269 -17.84 -19.19 6.31
N LYS A 270 -17.33 -17.98 6.51
CA LYS A 270 -17.39 -17.22 7.77
C LYS A 270 -18.52 -16.19 7.79
N GLY A 271 -19.43 -16.22 6.82
CA GLY A 271 -20.58 -15.32 6.71
C GLY A 271 -20.29 -13.95 6.10
N VAL A 272 -19.08 -13.70 5.59
CA VAL A 272 -18.71 -12.44 4.94
C VAL A 272 -19.04 -12.50 3.46
N LEU A 273 -19.86 -11.57 2.99
CA LEU A 273 -20.35 -11.51 1.60
C LEU A 273 -19.52 -10.49 0.79
N VAL A 274 -18.70 -11.01 -0.13
CA VAL A 274 -17.99 -10.19 -1.09
C VAL A 274 -18.99 -9.42 -1.97
N GLY A 275 -18.71 -8.15 -2.22
CA GLY A 275 -19.60 -7.23 -2.94
C GLY A 275 -20.65 -6.53 -2.06
N LYS A 276 -20.82 -6.99 -0.81
CA LYS A 276 -21.73 -6.37 0.17
C LYS A 276 -20.96 -5.87 1.40
N ASP A 277 -20.30 -6.76 2.10
CA ASP A 277 -19.59 -6.46 3.36
C ASP A 277 -18.17 -5.92 3.07
N VAL A 278 -17.52 -6.47 2.05
CA VAL A 278 -16.18 -6.09 1.58
C VAL A 278 -16.10 -6.22 0.05
N GLN A 279 -15.35 -5.34 -0.60
CA GLN A 279 -15.00 -5.49 -2.02
C GLN A 279 -13.71 -6.30 -2.14
N LEU A 280 -13.69 -7.27 -3.05
CA LEU A 280 -12.53 -8.12 -3.33
C LEU A 280 -12.17 -8.01 -4.80
N ILE A 281 -10.91 -7.76 -5.09
CA ILE A 281 -10.40 -7.62 -6.45
C ILE A 281 -9.07 -8.38 -6.56
N ALA A 282 -8.91 -9.21 -7.57
CA ALA A 282 -7.60 -9.77 -7.93
C ALA A 282 -6.94 -8.86 -8.98
N LEU A 283 -5.81 -8.25 -8.61
CA LEU A 283 -5.10 -7.30 -9.48
C LEU A 283 -4.44 -8.02 -10.66
N LYS A 284 -4.37 -7.33 -11.79
CA LYS A 284 -3.75 -7.85 -13.00
C LYS A 284 -2.26 -7.49 -13.06
N ARG A 285 -1.44 -8.41 -13.60
CA ARG A 285 0.02 -8.24 -13.65
C ARG A 285 0.49 -7.05 -14.50
N ASN A 286 -0.05 -6.91 -15.71
CA ASN A 286 0.48 -5.98 -16.71
C ASN A 286 -0.54 -4.96 -17.20
N THR A 287 -1.70 -4.89 -16.56
CA THR A 287 -2.79 -4.00 -16.96
C THR A 287 -3.20 -3.20 -15.73
N PRO A 288 -3.32 -1.88 -15.84
CA PRO A 288 -3.83 -1.07 -14.74
C PRO A 288 -5.22 -1.54 -14.26
N SER A 289 -5.46 -1.37 -12.98
CA SER A 289 -6.80 -1.53 -12.43
C SER A 289 -7.69 -0.36 -12.85
N GLU A 290 -8.93 -0.37 -12.42
CA GLU A 290 -9.75 0.84 -12.39
C GLU A 290 -9.14 1.86 -11.43
N LEU A 291 -9.43 3.14 -11.65
CA LEU A 291 -9.14 4.18 -10.69
C LEU A 291 -10.22 4.16 -9.61
N TYR A 292 -9.81 3.91 -8.38
CA TYR A 292 -10.69 3.94 -7.21
C TYR A 292 -10.62 5.32 -6.56
N GLU A 293 -11.77 5.85 -6.16
CA GLU A 293 -11.89 7.15 -5.51
C GLU A 293 -12.71 7.01 -4.22
N PHE A 294 -12.18 7.56 -3.12
CA PHE A 294 -12.75 7.43 -1.78
C PHE A 294 -12.93 8.82 -1.14
N GLU A 295 -14.15 9.13 -0.76
CA GLU A 295 -14.55 10.36 -0.05
C GLU A 295 -14.63 10.17 1.45
#